data_e7bf1f5d06088d995e0089e9fb9f30f4
#
_entry.id   e7bf1f5d06088d995e0089e9fb9f30f4
#
_cell.length_a   1.000
_cell.length_b   1.000
_cell.length_c   1.000
_cell.angle_alpha   90.00
_cell.angle_beta   90.00
_cell.angle_gamma   90.00
#
_symmetry.space_group_name_H-M   'P 1'
#
loop_
_entity.id
_entity.type
_entity.pdbx_description
1 polymer ?
#
loop_
_entity_poly.entity_id
_entity_poly.type
_entity_poly.pdbx_seq_one_letter_code
_entity_poly.pdbx_strand_id
1 'polypeptide(L)'
;AQEWRDQQQRQRLQIAALDGQQAARRGAELVAILEVASVKIDRFGWNNMDQHIKDAVCNDWCDLLSQYTISEVREGVAAVFAASGGRLKSINEFQVQEKIVEAHKRVVASLPAERPEPERQRVDKDKAAQILAEAGFALRRFGGEV
;
A
#
# COMPACT_ATOMS: atom_id res chain seq x y z
N ALA A 1 11.94 2.25 -5.80
CA ALA A 1 11.01 2.34 -4.66
C ALA A 1 10.31 3.68 -4.58
N GLN A 2 11.02 4.79 -4.83
CA GLN A 2 10.41 6.13 -4.79
C GLN A 2 9.37 6.31 -5.90
N GLU A 3 9.66 5.88 -7.11
CA GLU A 3 8.71 5.95 -8.23
C GLU A 3 7.43 5.18 -7.94
N TRP A 4 7.54 4.02 -7.32
CA TRP A 4 6.39 3.22 -6.93
C TRP A 4 5.55 3.93 -5.85
N ARG A 5 6.19 4.52 -4.85
CA ARG A 5 5.51 5.31 -3.80
C ARG A 5 4.80 6.53 -4.39
N ASP A 6 5.46 7.23 -5.31
CA ASP A 6 4.88 8.38 -6.00
C ASP A 6 3.68 7.97 -6.84
N GLN A 7 3.74 6.82 -7.50
CA GLN A 7 2.63 6.25 -8.24
C GLN A 7 1.45 5.92 -7.33
N GLN A 8 1.70 5.30 -6.17
CA GLN A 8 0.68 5.01 -5.17
C GLN A 8 0.04 6.28 -4.63
N GLN A 9 0.82 7.30 -4.37
CA GLN A 9 0.33 8.59 -3.91
C GLN A 9 -0.55 9.26 -4.97
N ARG A 10 -0.14 9.26 -6.22
CA ARG A 10 -0.97 9.77 -7.33
C ARG A 10 -2.28 9.01 -7.45
N GLN A 11 -2.24 7.70 -7.33
CA GLN A 11 -3.42 6.84 -7.36
C GLN A 11 -4.41 7.21 -6.24
N ARG A 12 -3.93 7.39 -5.03
CA ARG A 12 -4.76 7.81 -3.89
C ARG A 12 -5.43 9.16 -4.14
N LEU A 13 -4.69 10.11 -4.68
CA LEU A 13 -5.21 11.43 -5.02
C LEU A 13 -6.25 11.35 -6.13
N GLN A 14 -6.03 10.53 -7.14
CA GLN A 14 -7.00 10.30 -8.22
C GLN A 14 -8.30 9.70 -7.69
N ILE A 15 -8.22 8.72 -6.80
CA ILE A 15 -9.41 8.10 -6.19
C ILE A 15 -10.16 9.14 -5.33
N ALA A 16 -9.44 9.92 -4.55
CA ALA A 16 -10.03 10.97 -3.70
C ALA A 16 -10.71 12.08 -4.53
N ALA A 17 -10.24 12.31 -5.76
CA ALA A 17 -10.76 13.34 -6.66
C ALA A 17 -11.88 12.85 -7.57
N LEU A 18 -12.39 11.62 -7.40
CA LEU A 18 -13.50 11.10 -8.21
C LEU A 18 -14.75 11.98 -8.07
N ASP A 19 -15.37 12.31 -9.19
CA ASP A 19 -16.66 13.00 -9.20
C ASP A 19 -17.81 12.07 -8.72
N GLY A 20 -19.00 12.62 -8.56
CA GLY A 20 -20.16 11.88 -8.06
C GLY A 20 -20.54 10.68 -8.92
N GLN A 21 -20.39 10.78 -10.25
CA GLN A 21 -20.70 9.69 -11.18
C GLN A 21 -19.65 8.57 -11.09
N GLN A 22 -18.38 8.93 -11.02
CA GLN A 22 -17.28 7.99 -10.86
C GLN A 22 -17.34 7.30 -9.49
N ALA A 23 -17.66 8.04 -8.45
CA ALA A 23 -17.83 7.49 -7.12
C ALA A 23 -19.01 6.50 -7.05
N ALA A 24 -20.12 6.81 -7.72
CA ALA A 24 -21.28 5.92 -7.82
C ALA A 24 -20.92 4.64 -8.57
N ARG A 25 -20.17 4.75 -9.66
CA ARG A 25 -19.68 3.59 -10.43
C ARG A 25 -18.75 2.71 -9.60
N ARG A 26 -17.85 3.32 -8.86
CA ARG A 26 -16.97 2.60 -7.92
C ARG A 26 -17.77 1.87 -6.86
N GLY A 27 -18.77 2.52 -6.31
CA GLY A 27 -19.69 1.90 -5.33
C GLY A 27 -20.44 0.71 -5.91
N ALA A 28 -20.94 0.82 -7.14
CA ALA A 28 -21.61 -0.28 -7.83
C ALA A 28 -20.67 -1.47 -8.08
N GLU A 29 -19.43 -1.22 -8.47
CA GLU A 29 -18.43 -2.26 -8.64
C GLU A 29 -18.09 -2.95 -7.32
N LEU A 30 -18.02 -2.21 -6.22
CA LEU A 30 -17.82 -2.78 -4.89
C LEU A 30 -18.99 -3.66 -4.47
N VAL A 31 -20.24 -3.22 -4.70
CA VAL A 31 -21.44 -4.03 -4.44
C VAL A 31 -21.37 -5.34 -5.22
N ALA A 32 -20.96 -5.29 -6.48
CA ALA A 32 -20.80 -6.50 -7.29
C ALA A 32 -19.77 -7.46 -6.69
N ILE A 33 -18.68 -6.96 -6.16
CA ILE A 33 -17.68 -7.78 -5.46
C ILE A 33 -18.28 -8.45 -4.21
N LEU A 34 -19.03 -7.70 -3.43
CA LEU A 34 -19.70 -8.22 -2.23
C LEU A 34 -20.77 -9.27 -2.56
N GLU A 35 -21.53 -9.07 -3.64
CA GLU A 35 -22.52 -10.04 -4.11
C GLU A 35 -21.87 -11.34 -4.55
N VAL A 36 -20.77 -11.28 -5.30
CA VAL A 36 -20.01 -12.48 -5.69
C VAL A 36 -19.44 -13.17 -4.46
N ALA A 37 -18.91 -12.42 -3.51
CA ALA A 37 -18.42 -12.97 -2.25
C ALA A 37 -19.54 -13.70 -1.49
N SER A 38 -20.76 -13.16 -1.46
CA SER A 38 -21.90 -13.78 -0.77
C SER A 38 -22.32 -15.10 -1.39
N VAL A 39 -22.15 -15.25 -2.71
CA VAL A 39 -22.41 -16.53 -3.40
C VAL A 39 -21.38 -17.58 -2.99
N LYS A 40 -20.14 -17.18 -2.79
CA LYS A 40 -19.04 -18.09 -2.39
C LYS A 40 -19.08 -18.45 -0.91
N ILE A 41 -19.69 -17.60 -0.09
CA ILE A 41 -19.76 -17.77 1.36
C ILE A 41 -21.24 -17.91 1.76
N ASP A 42 -21.72 -19.11 2.02
CA ASP A 42 -23.10 -19.37 2.38
C ASP A 42 -23.56 -18.60 3.63
N ARG A 43 -22.64 -18.24 4.51
CA ARG A 43 -22.93 -17.59 5.79
C ARG A 43 -22.58 -16.12 5.81
N PHE A 44 -22.25 -15.51 4.68
CA PHE A 44 -21.97 -14.08 4.63
C PHE A 44 -23.21 -13.25 5.00
N GLY A 45 -24.40 -13.77 4.69
CA GLY A 45 -25.65 -13.15 5.08
C GLY A 45 -26.07 -11.95 4.24
N TRP A 46 -25.32 -11.61 3.21
CA TRP A 46 -25.57 -10.43 2.38
C TRP A 46 -26.97 -10.40 1.78
N ASN A 47 -27.41 -11.50 1.19
CA ASN A 47 -28.72 -11.59 0.54
C ASN A 47 -29.90 -11.47 1.51
N ASN A 48 -29.68 -11.72 2.79
CA ASN A 48 -30.68 -11.65 3.85
C ASN A 48 -30.65 -10.32 4.61
N MET A 49 -29.72 -9.42 4.27
CA MET A 49 -29.63 -8.10 4.89
C MET A 49 -30.67 -7.14 4.34
N ASP A 50 -31.21 -6.29 5.21
CA ASP A 50 -32.02 -5.16 4.79
C ASP A 50 -31.16 -4.17 3.99
N GLN A 51 -31.80 -3.40 3.11
CA GLN A 51 -31.07 -2.49 2.21
C GLN A 51 -30.26 -1.45 2.99
N HIS A 52 -30.79 -0.94 4.10
CA HIS A 52 -30.03 0.03 4.90
C HIS A 52 -28.77 -0.56 5.55
N ILE A 53 -28.79 -1.86 5.87
CA ILE A 53 -27.61 -2.57 6.39
C ILE A 53 -26.61 -2.82 5.27
N LYS A 54 -27.10 -3.22 4.08
CA LYS A 54 -26.23 -3.35 2.90
C LYS A 54 -25.53 -2.04 2.57
N ASP A 55 -26.24 -0.94 2.63
CA ASP A 55 -25.68 0.40 2.38
C ASP A 55 -24.62 0.76 3.43
N ALA A 56 -24.86 0.45 4.69
CA ALA A 56 -23.88 0.67 5.75
C ALA A 56 -22.62 -0.18 5.56
N VAL A 57 -22.77 -1.44 5.21
CA VAL A 57 -21.62 -2.33 4.91
C VAL A 57 -20.83 -1.80 3.71
N CYS A 58 -21.52 -1.41 2.63
CA CYS A 58 -20.86 -0.83 1.46
C CYS A 58 -20.11 0.45 1.81
N ASN A 59 -20.70 1.32 2.62
CA ASN A 59 -20.04 2.54 3.07
C ASN A 59 -18.79 2.25 3.90
N ASP A 60 -18.86 1.28 4.81
CA ASP A 60 -17.72 0.87 5.62
C ASP A 60 -16.57 0.34 4.75
N TRP A 61 -16.89 -0.48 3.77
CA TRP A 61 -15.91 -0.98 2.81
C TRP A 61 -15.34 0.13 1.94
N CYS A 62 -16.19 1.04 1.46
CA CYS A 62 -15.73 2.20 0.68
C CYS A 62 -14.78 3.07 1.49
N ASP A 63 -15.12 3.35 2.74
CA ASP A 63 -14.32 4.22 3.60
C ASP A 63 -12.95 3.62 3.90
N LEU A 64 -12.91 2.35 4.31
CA LEU A 64 -11.65 1.70 4.66
C LEU A 64 -10.76 1.46 3.43
N LEU A 65 -11.37 1.13 2.29
CA LEU A 65 -10.66 0.78 1.06
C LEU A 65 -10.58 1.93 0.05
N SER A 66 -10.88 3.15 0.50
CA SER A 66 -10.96 4.35 -0.36
C SER A 66 -9.67 4.68 -1.09
N GLN A 67 -8.53 4.28 -0.55
CA GLN A 67 -7.21 4.53 -1.13
C GLN A 67 -6.77 3.48 -2.15
N TYR A 68 -7.54 2.41 -2.33
CA TYR A 68 -7.21 1.30 -3.22
C TYR A 68 -8.09 1.29 -4.45
N THR A 69 -7.56 0.81 -5.58
CA THR A 69 -8.36 0.61 -6.79
C THR A 69 -9.31 -0.58 -6.63
N ILE A 70 -10.34 -0.61 -7.44
CA ILE A 70 -11.26 -1.76 -7.48
C ILE A 70 -10.52 -3.05 -7.83
N SER A 71 -9.53 -2.99 -8.73
CA SER A 71 -8.69 -4.14 -9.05
C SER A 71 -7.94 -4.66 -7.83
N GLU A 72 -7.37 -3.77 -7.02
CA GLU A 72 -6.70 -4.14 -5.78
C GLU A 72 -7.66 -4.75 -4.76
N VAL A 73 -8.85 -4.18 -4.63
CA VAL A 73 -9.90 -4.73 -3.76
C VAL A 73 -10.31 -6.12 -4.21
N ARG A 74 -10.52 -6.31 -5.51
CA ARG A 74 -10.89 -7.60 -6.09
C ARG A 74 -9.80 -8.65 -5.86
N GLU A 75 -8.55 -8.29 -6.08
CA GLU A 75 -7.40 -9.17 -5.81
C GLU A 75 -7.27 -9.48 -4.32
N GLY A 76 -7.51 -8.50 -3.46
CA GLY A 76 -7.51 -8.66 -2.01
C GLY A 76 -8.58 -9.65 -1.56
N VAL A 77 -9.79 -9.54 -2.07
CA VAL A 77 -10.89 -10.50 -1.81
C VAL A 77 -10.49 -11.90 -2.27
N ALA A 78 -9.96 -12.03 -3.47
CA ALA A 78 -9.49 -13.32 -3.99
C ALA A 78 -8.39 -13.92 -3.10
N ALA A 79 -7.47 -13.10 -2.59
CA ALA A 79 -6.40 -13.54 -1.70
C ALA A 79 -6.94 -14.02 -0.34
N VAL A 80 -7.97 -13.37 0.21
CA VAL A 80 -8.64 -13.82 1.43
C VAL A 80 -9.23 -15.22 1.24
N PHE A 81 -9.94 -15.43 0.13
CA PHE A 81 -10.48 -16.75 -0.21
C PHE A 81 -9.39 -17.82 -0.39
N ALA A 82 -8.32 -17.48 -1.10
CA ALA A 82 -7.21 -18.40 -1.33
C ALA A 82 -6.52 -18.80 -0.02
N ALA A 83 -6.30 -17.85 0.88
CA ALA A 83 -5.66 -18.11 2.18
C ALA A 83 -6.50 -19.03 3.08
N SER A 84 -7.84 -19.00 2.93
CA SER A 84 -8.74 -19.83 3.70
C SER A 84 -8.87 -21.28 3.16
N GLY A 85 -8.35 -21.54 1.96
CA GLY A 85 -8.50 -22.84 1.31
C GLY A 85 -9.96 -23.23 1.06
N GLY A 86 -10.82 -22.26 0.81
CA GLY A 86 -12.26 -22.47 0.59
C GLY A 86 -13.08 -22.68 1.86
N ARG A 87 -12.49 -22.49 3.04
CA ARG A 87 -13.15 -22.65 4.34
C ARG A 87 -13.60 -21.35 4.97
N LEU A 88 -13.59 -20.27 4.21
CA LEU A 88 -13.96 -18.95 4.70
C LEU A 88 -15.43 -18.92 5.09
N LYS A 89 -15.71 -18.51 6.33
CA LYS A 89 -17.07 -18.41 6.88
C LYS A 89 -17.64 -16.98 6.75
N SER A 90 -16.77 -16.00 6.72
CA SER A 90 -17.13 -14.59 6.59
C SER A 90 -15.95 -13.81 6.03
N ILE A 91 -16.22 -12.66 5.46
CA ILE A 91 -15.21 -11.74 4.98
C ILE A 91 -15.54 -10.33 5.46
N ASN A 92 -14.53 -9.56 5.82
CA ASN A 92 -14.68 -8.16 6.14
C ASN A 92 -13.60 -7.32 5.45
N GLU A 93 -13.81 -6.01 5.46
CA GLU A 93 -12.92 -5.04 4.81
C GLU A 93 -11.49 -5.05 5.38
N PHE A 94 -11.34 -5.36 6.66
CA PHE A 94 -10.02 -5.42 7.31
C PHE A 94 -9.19 -6.59 6.80
N GLN A 95 -9.80 -7.74 6.56
CA GLN A 95 -9.13 -8.90 5.96
C GLN A 95 -8.65 -8.58 4.55
N VAL A 96 -9.47 -7.90 3.78
CA VAL A 96 -9.14 -7.47 2.42
C VAL A 96 -7.99 -6.47 2.44
N GLN A 97 -8.05 -5.48 3.31
CA GLN A 97 -6.99 -4.49 3.48
C GLN A 97 -5.66 -5.15 3.85
N GLU A 98 -5.67 -6.10 4.77
CA GLU A 98 -4.48 -6.85 5.16
C GLU A 98 -3.82 -7.53 3.96
N LYS A 99 -4.62 -8.17 3.11
CA LYS A 99 -4.10 -8.82 1.90
C LYS A 99 -3.57 -7.84 0.87
N ILE A 100 -4.20 -6.69 0.71
CA ILE A 100 -3.70 -5.62 -0.15
C ILE A 100 -2.35 -5.10 0.37
N VAL A 101 -2.25 -4.85 1.66
CA VAL A 101 -1.01 -4.39 2.30
C VAL A 101 0.11 -5.42 2.16
N GLU A 102 -0.18 -6.70 2.35
CA GLU A 102 0.78 -7.79 2.13
C GLU A 102 1.27 -7.83 0.68
N ALA A 103 0.38 -7.64 -0.28
CA ALA A 103 0.73 -7.59 -1.69
C ALA A 103 1.64 -6.39 -2.00
N HIS A 104 1.34 -5.22 -1.42
CA HIS A 104 2.18 -4.03 -1.55
C HIS A 104 3.58 -4.26 -0.97
N LYS A 105 3.67 -4.88 0.19
CA LYS A 105 4.96 -5.22 0.81
C LYS A 105 5.78 -6.16 -0.08
N ARG A 106 5.14 -7.15 -0.71
CA ARG A 106 5.81 -8.05 -1.65
C ARG A 106 6.32 -7.32 -2.88
N VAL A 107 5.55 -6.38 -3.42
CA VAL A 107 5.98 -5.54 -4.55
C VAL A 107 7.19 -4.72 -4.15
N VAL A 108 7.15 -4.04 -3.01
CA VAL A 108 8.28 -3.24 -2.51
C VAL A 108 9.53 -4.11 -2.30
N ALA A 109 9.37 -5.30 -1.74
CA ALA A 109 10.47 -6.23 -1.52
C ALA A 109 11.09 -6.76 -2.82
N SER A 110 10.28 -6.85 -3.90
CA SER A 110 10.74 -7.28 -5.23
C SER A 110 11.38 -6.17 -6.06
N LEU A 111 11.18 -4.90 -5.66
CA LEU A 111 11.80 -3.78 -6.35
C LEU A 111 13.33 -3.82 -6.15
N PRO A 112 14.11 -3.39 -7.17
CA PRO A 112 15.53 -3.26 -7.00
C PRO A 112 15.82 -2.37 -5.79
N ALA A 113 16.63 -2.86 -4.86
CA ALA A 113 17.09 -2.05 -3.75
C ALA A 113 17.60 -0.73 -4.29
N GLU A 114 17.12 0.40 -3.73
CA GLU A 114 17.81 1.66 -3.98
C GLU A 114 19.26 1.41 -3.62
N ARG A 115 20.10 1.40 -4.63
CA ARG A 115 21.53 1.31 -4.38
C ARG A 115 21.87 2.47 -3.45
N PRO A 116 22.32 2.24 -2.20
CA PRO A 116 23.09 3.25 -1.56
C PRO A 116 24.20 3.52 -2.57
N GLU A 117 24.26 4.69 -3.13
CA GLU A 117 25.24 5.01 -4.15
C GLU A 117 26.63 4.75 -3.56
N PRO A 118 27.28 3.57 -3.81
CA PRO A 118 28.54 3.28 -3.15
C PRO A 118 29.64 4.23 -3.62
N GLU A 119 29.47 4.77 -4.81
CA GLU A 119 30.36 5.79 -5.39
C GLU A 119 30.21 7.12 -4.67
N ARG A 120 28.98 7.50 -4.30
CA ARG A 120 28.72 8.73 -3.57
C ARG A 120 29.25 8.67 -2.13
N GLN A 121 29.16 7.53 -1.49
CA GLN A 121 29.78 7.30 -0.19
C GLN A 121 31.29 7.30 -0.26
N ARG A 122 31.88 6.75 -1.36
CA ARG A 122 33.32 6.83 -1.63
C ARG A 122 33.78 8.24 -1.87
N VAL A 123 33.06 9.01 -2.70
CA VAL A 123 33.35 10.41 -2.97
C VAL A 123 33.22 11.23 -1.69
N ASP A 124 32.20 10.96 -0.89
CA ASP A 124 32.03 11.63 0.40
C ASP A 124 33.12 11.24 1.41
N LYS A 125 33.58 9.99 1.40
CA LYS A 125 34.73 9.55 2.22
C LYS A 125 36.03 10.18 1.75
N ASP A 126 36.26 10.24 0.45
CA ASP A 126 37.47 10.87 -0.11
C ASP A 126 37.42 12.39 0.08
N LYS A 127 36.26 13.02 -0.11
CA LYS A 127 36.03 14.41 0.22
C LYS A 127 36.18 14.69 1.71
N ALA A 128 35.60 13.83 2.55
CA ALA A 128 35.71 13.94 3.99
C ALA A 128 37.15 13.73 4.43
N ALA A 129 37.87 12.79 3.84
CA ALA A 129 39.30 12.56 4.08
C ALA A 129 40.13 13.76 3.61
N GLN A 130 39.76 14.36 2.49
CA GLN A 130 40.40 15.53 1.95
C GLN A 130 40.17 16.76 2.80
N ILE A 131 38.92 16.96 3.22
CA ILE A 131 38.53 18.04 4.15
C ILE A 131 39.17 17.83 5.51
N LEU A 132 39.21 16.59 6.01
CA LEU A 132 39.90 16.24 7.25
C LEU A 132 41.40 16.36 7.11
N ALA A 133 41.98 16.07 5.94
CA ALA A 133 43.40 16.28 5.67
C ALA A 133 43.73 17.78 5.70
N GLU A 134 42.91 18.62 5.10
CA GLU A 134 43.10 20.07 5.13
C GLU A 134 42.83 20.66 6.50
N ALA A 135 41.72 20.31 7.11
CA ALA A 135 41.36 20.74 8.46
C ALA A 135 42.13 20.01 9.55
N GLY A 136 42.38 18.71 9.34
CA GLY A 136 43.14 17.88 10.25
C GLY A 136 44.62 18.18 10.19
N PHE A 137 45.07 18.69 9.09
CA PHE A 137 46.40 19.26 9.00
C PHE A 137 46.54 20.47 9.89
N ALA A 138 45.54 21.33 9.92
CA ALA A 138 45.48 22.42 10.86
C ALA A 138 45.31 21.92 12.31
N LEU A 139 44.49 20.90 12.52
CA LEU A 139 44.29 20.27 13.84
C LEU A 139 45.55 19.50 14.30
N ARG A 140 46.26 18.86 13.40
CA ARG A 140 47.55 18.21 13.68
C ARG A 140 48.60 19.26 14.01
N ARG A 141 48.59 20.39 13.36
CA ARG A 141 49.45 21.51 13.75
C ARG A 141 49.16 21.98 15.15
N PHE A 142 47.89 22.01 15.53
CA PHE A 142 47.49 22.37 16.90
C PHE A 142 47.81 21.28 17.90
N GLY A 143 47.63 20.00 17.52
CA GLY A 143 47.86 18.86 18.42
C GLY A 143 49.24 18.24 18.35
N GLY A 144 49.89 18.29 17.21
CA GLY A 144 51.15 17.62 16.97
C GLY A 144 52.41 18.47 17.20
N GLU A 145 52.22 19.77 17.28
CA GLU A 145 53.29 20.70 17.54
C GLU A 145 53.36 21.16 19.00
N VAL A 146 52.49 20.64 19.78
CA VAL A 146 52.44 20.91 21.22
C VAL A 146 53.31 19.90 21.94
#